data_b96857a75850f45cb14e24f8b8b23f4e
#
_entry.id   b96857a75850f45cb14e24f8b8b23f4e
#
_cell.length_a   1.000
_cell.length_b   1.000
_cell.length_c   1.000
_cell.angle_alpha   90.00
_cell.angle_beta   90.00
_cell.angle_gamma   90.00
#
_symmetry.space_group_name_H-M   'P 1'
#
loop_
_entity.id
_entity.type
_entity.pdbx_description
1 polymer ?
#
loop_
_entity_poly.entity_id
_entity_poly.type
_entity_poly.pdbx_seq_one_letter_code
_entity_poly.pdbx_strand_id
1 'polypeptide(L)'
;MSVGYGEQVVNVRGAGPAGLAAAIAAADCGARVVVHEQRAVVGGRFHGDFQGLENWTTAGDVLEELAALGIDADFDHSPVRELLLIDPDGRERLCRSERPLFYLLRRGGLPGTLDDALQRQALRRGVQLRLRSTADLKQAGGIDASGPRGAGIIALGYVFATDMADGAYAAVSDELACRGYAYLLVHGGRGTLASCLFGGFQQRAEYLARCVDFFRQRVGLRMQDARRFGGVGAAQSPASARCGAVLRAGEAAGFQDALFGFGIRYALLSGHLAGRSFASGRCGEYDAQWHRRFGGMLHSAWFNRRLYEWGGHWAYRYLVWRVCGVRRPRRWLQRFYGPSWYKSSAARLLGSTGGEQ
;
A
#
# COMPACT_ATOMS: atom_id res chain seq x y z
N MET A 1 17.54 34.72 26.98
CA MET A 1 17.96 33.40 27.44
C MET A 1 17.33 32.38 26.46
N SER A 2 18.10 31.89 25.47
CA SER A 2 17.64 30.85 24.58
C SER A 2 17.65 29.53 25.35
N VAL A 3 16.45 29.03 25.65
CA VAL A 3 16.29 27.66 26.16
C VAL A 3 16.80 26.75 25.05
N GLY A 4 17.97 26.15 25.25
CA GLY A 4 18.48 25.12 24.38
C GLY A 4 17.50 23.97 24.37
N TYR A 5 16.75 23.82 23.28
CA TYR A 5 16.07 22.58 22.97
C TYR A 5 17.17 21.52 22.78
N GLY A 6 17.36 20.64 23.76
CA GLY A 6 18.20 19.49 23.60
C GLY A 6 17.79 18.80 22.30
N GLU A 7 18.76 18.38 21.48
CA GLU A 7 18.52 17.72 20.18
C GLU A 7 17.51 16.57 20.34
N GLN A 8 16.26 16.83 20.01
CA GLN A 8 15.20 15.84 20.14
C GLN A 8 15.48 14.70 19.13
N VAL A 9 15.84 13.54 19.64
CA VAL A 9 16.06 12.35 18.80
C VAL A 9 14.69 11.74 18.48
N VAL A 10 14.38 11.65 17.19
CA VAL A 10 13.18 10.96 16.69
C VAL A 10 13.49 9.50 16.44
N ASN A 11 12.96 8.60 17.27
CA ASN A 11 13.09 7.17 17.05
C ASN A 11 11.96 6.65 16.16
N VAL A 12 12.31 5.97 15.07
CA VAL A 12 11.37 5.35 14.13
C VAL A 12 11.56 3.84 14.17
N ARG A 13 10.49 3.09 14.41
CA ARG A 13 10.48 1.63 14.37
C ARG A 13 9.94 1.13 13.05
N GLY A 14 10.78 0.46 12.24
CA GLY A 14 10.53 -0.07 10.91
C GLY A 14 11.03 0.85 9.80
N ALA A 15 11.83 0.28 8.88
CA ALA A 15 12.39 0.95 7.71
C ALA A 15 11.62 0.63 6.41
N GLY A 16 10.30 0.41 6.49
CA GLY A 16 9.42 0.36 5.33
C GLY A 16 9.08 1.77 4.81
N PRO A 17 8.25 1.89 3.75
CA PRO A 17 7.90 3.19 3.16
C PRO A 17 7.38 4.22 4.15
N ALA A 18 6.56 3.81 5.13
CA ALA A 18 6.05 4.72 6.14
C ALA A 18 7.15 5.23 7.08
N GLY A 19 8.05 4.34 7.53
CA GLY A 19 9.12 4.71 8.45
C GLY A 19 10.18 5.57 7.79
N LEU A 20 10.57 5.25 6.55
CA LEU A 20 11.54 6.05 5.80
C LEU A 20 10.96 7.42 5.40
N ALA A 21 9.69 7.50 5.00
CA ALA A 21 9.02 8.78 4.77
C ALA A 21 8.93 9.63 6.04
N ALA A 22 8.69 8.99 7.20
CA ALA A 22 8.70 9.69 8.49
C ALA A 22 10.09 10.21 8.84
N ALA A 23 11.12 9.40 8.60
CA ALA A 23 12.51 9.78 8.87
C ALA A 23 12.96 10.95 7.98
N ILE A 24 12.66 10.89 6.67
CA ILE A 24 12.93 11.97 5.72
C ILE A 24 12.25 13.27 6.20
N ALA A 25 10.96 13.22 6.50
CA ALA A 25 10.18 14.38 6.90
C ALA A 25 10.64 14.98 8.25
N ALA A 26 11.06 14.14 9.19
CA ALA A 26 11.58 14.61 10.48
C ALA A 26 12.99 15.23 10.32
N ALA A 27 13.85 14.64 9.49
CA ALA A 27 15.17 15.19 9.19
C ALA A 27 15.06 16.54 8.45
N ASP A 28 14.13 16.68 7.51
CA ASP A 28 13.85 17.96 6.82
C ASP A 28 13.33 19.05 7.79
N CYS A 29 12.82 18.66 8.97
CA CYS A 29 12.51 19.59 10.06
C CYS A 29 13.69 19.87 11.02
N GLY A 30 14.91 19.37 10.70
CA GLY A 30 16.12 19.55 11.48
C GLY A 30 16.27 18.60 12.68
N ALA A 31 15.43 17.58 12.81
CA ALA A 31 15.53 16.62 13.91
C ALA A 31 16.64 15.59 13.64
N ARG A 32 17.32 15.15 14.70
CA ARG A 32 18.17 13.95 14.64
C ARG A 32 17.29 12.71 14.62
N VAL A 33 17.45 11.85 13.62
CA VAL A 33 16.57 10.69 13.41
C VAL A 33 17.34 9.39 13.46
N VAL A 34 16.79 8.41 14.19
CA VAL A 34 17.28 7.03 14.23
C VAL A 34 16.17 6.09 13.80
N VAL A 35 16.37 5.36 12.70
CA VAL A 35 15.46 4.33 12.22
C VAL A 35 15.97 2.95 12.65
N HIS A 36 15.10 2.16 13.25
CA HIS A 36 15.38 0.79 13.68
C HIS A 36 14.65 -0.20 12.78
N GLU A 37 15.39 -1.06 12.10
CA GLU A 37 14.87 -2.13 11.25
C GLU A 37 15.26 -3.50 11.82
N GLN A 38 14.26 -4.35 12.06
CA GLN A 38 14.48 -5.68 12.63
C GLN A 38 15.21 -6.64 11.67
N ARG A 39 15.11 -6.41 10.36
CA ARG A 39 15.77 -7.23 9.36
C ARG A 39 17.20 -6.75 9.10
N ALA A 40 17.97 -7.61 8.42
CA ALA A 40 19.33 -7.28 8.02
C ALA A 40 19.40 -6.32 6.81
N VAL A 41 18.29 -6.16 6.09
CA VAL A 41 18.20 -5.35 4.88
C VAL A 41 16.86 -4.64 4.87
N VAL A 42 16.85 -3.36 4.49
CA VAL A 42 15.63 -2.59 4.22
C VAL A 42 14.88 -3.23 3.06
N GLY A 43 13.56 -3.34 3.18
CA GLY A 43 12.76 -4.03 2.17
C GLY A 43 12.94 -5.55 2.14
N GLY A 44 13.72 -6.15 3.05
CA GLY A 44 14.03 -7.60 3.08
C GLY A 44 12.83 -8.54 3.25
N ARG A 45 11.62 -8.01 3.30
CA ARG A 45 10.35 -8.74 3.22
C ARG A 45 9.98 -9.09 1.77
N PHE A 46 10.50 -8.35 0.79
CA PHE A 46 10.12 -8.41 -0.62
C PHE A 46 11.28 -8.91 -1.48
N HIS A 47 10.97 -9.42 -2.66
CA HIS A 47 11.92 -10.11 -3.54
C HIS A 47 12.03 -9.46 -4.93
N GLY A 48 11.73 -8.18 -5.06
CA GLY A 48 11.65 -7.49 -6.32
C GLY A 48 10.26 -7.60 -6.96
N ASP A 49 9.27 -8.03 -6.18
CA ASP A 49 7.88 -8.14 -6.62
C ASP A 49 7.32 -6.78 -7.04
N PHE A 50 6.58 -6.80 -8.13
CA PHE A 50 5.86 -5.63 -8.61
C PHE A 50 4.64 -5.34 -7.73
N GLN A 51 4.51 -4.07 -7.36
CA GLN A 51 3.34 -3.53 -6.66
C GLN A 51 2.88 -2.23 -7.31
N GLY A 52 1.61 -1.88 -7.11
CA GLY A 52 1.04 -0.65 -7.62
C GLY A 52 1.14 0.50 -6.63
N LEU A 53 1.70 1.63 -7.04
CA LEU A 53 1.52 2.92 -6.39
C LEU A 53 0.28 3.57 -7.00
N GLU A 54 -0.82 3.58 -6.28
CA GLU A 54 -2.11 4.02 -6.79
C GLU A 54 -2.11 5.52 -7.13
N ASN A 55 -2.82 5.90 -8.21
CA ASN A 55 -2.86 7.26 -8.74
C ASN A 55 -4.30 7.78 -8.94
N TRP A 56 -5.32 7.08 -8.44
CA TRP A 56 -6.73 7.50 -8.64
C TRP A 56 -7.32 8.27 -7.46
N THR A 57 -6.75 8.19 -6.26
CA THR A 57 -7.25 8.94 -5.10
C THR A 57 -6.59 10.31 -4.94
N THR A 58 -5.56 10.64 -5.72
CA THR A 58 -4.97 11.97 -5.75
C THR A 58 -5.65 12.88 -6.77
N ALA A 59 -5.69 14.18 -6.51
CA ALA A 59 -6.23 15.16 -7.45
C ALA A 59 -5.33 15.35 -8.68
N GLY A 60 -4.02 15.43 -8.45
CA GLY A 60 -2.98 15.54 -9.47
C GLY A 60 -2.39 14.18 -9.87
N ASP A 61 -1.08 14.11 -9.92
CA ASP A 61 -0.32 12.88 -10.09
C ASP A 61 0.35 12.48 -8.78
N VAL A 62 0.41 11.18 -8.49
CA VAL A 62 1.00 10.69 -7.24
C VAL A 62 2.49 10.99 -7.14
N LEU A 63 3.23 11.02 -8.25
CA LEU A 63 4.65 11.38 -8.25
C LEU A 63 4.86 12.85 -7.91
N GLU A 64 3.99 13.75 -8.40
CA GLU A 64 3.96 15.16 -8.00
C GLU A 64 3.63 15.31 -6.50
N GLU A 65 2.70 14.49 -6.01
CA GLU A 65 2.38 14.45 -4.58
C GLU A 65 3.59 14.01 -3.75
N LEU A 66 4.36 12.99 -4.18
CA LEU A 66 5.58 12.55 -3.51
C LEU A 66 6.65 13.65 -3.50
N ALA A 67 6.87 14.32 -4.63
CA ALA A 67 7.80 15.44 -4.70
C ALA A 67 7.44 16.56 -3.71
N ALA A 68 6.15 16.86 -3.56
CA ALA A 68 5.66 17.83 -2.56
C ALA A 68 5.85 17.37 -1.11
N LEU A 69 6.09 16.08 -0.86
CA LEU A 69 6.46 15.53 0.44
C LEU A 69 7.98 15.47 0.66
N GLY A 70 8.80 15.97 -0.27
CA GLY A 70 10.25 15.87 -0.23
C GLY A 70 10.80 14.47 -0.58
N ILE A 71 9.99 13.65 -1.25
CA ILE A 71 10.36 12.30 -1.70
C ILE A 71 10.56 12.31 -3.21
N ASP A 72 11.80 12.11 -3.64
CA ASP A 72 12.14 12.02 -5.05
C ASP A 72 11.73 10.67 -5.63
N ALA A 73 11.19 10.67 -6.85
CA ALA A 73 10.84 9.44 -7.57
C ALA A 73 12.06 8.82 -8.28
N ASP A 74 13.19 8.68 -7.56
CA ASP A 74 14.46 8.11 -8.03
C ASP A 74 14.49 6.56 -7.90
N PHE A 75 13.34 5.93 -8.05
CA PHE A 75 13.13 4.49 -8.13
C PHE A 75 12.52 4.12 -9.49
N ASP A 76 12.74 2.87 -9.91
CA ASP A 76 12.14 2.35 -11.14
C ASP A 76 10.62 2.36 -11.02
N HIS A 77 9.96 3.05 -11.95
CA HIS A 77 8.50 3.08 -12.00
C HIS A 77 8.01 3.13 -13.45
N SER A 78 6.90 2.48 -13.72
CA SER A 78 6.27 2.47 -15.05
C SER A 78 4.79 2.81 -14.96
N PRO A 79 4.27 3.76 -15.78
CA PRO A 79 2.87 4.15 -15.74
C PRO A 79 1.97 3.08 -16.35
N VAL A 80 1.02 2.57 -15.60
CA VAL A 80 -0.01 1.65 -16.10
C VAL A 80 -1.25 2.43 -16.50
N ARG A 81 -1.49 2.52 -17.81
CA ARG A 81 -2.65 3.17 -18.42
C ARG A 81 -3.65 2.16 -18.97
N GLU A 82 -3.21 0.96 -19.22
CA GLU A 82 -4.03 -0.16 -19.71
C GLU A 82 -3.98 -1.31 -18.71
N LEU A 83 -5.15 -1.83 -18.36
CA LEU A 83 -5.30 -2.95 -17.46
C LEU A 83 -6.36 -3.90 -18.03
N LEU A 84 -5.98 -5.12 -18.36
CA LEU A 84 -6.92 -6.15 -18.75
C LEU A 84 -7.60 -6.72 -17.51
N LEU A 85 -8.88 -6.44 -17.35
CA LEU A 85 -9.71 -6.96 -16.27
C LEU A 85 -10.53 -8.15 -16.76
N ILE A 86 -10.51 -9.23 -16.00
CA ILE A 86 -11.30 -10.43 -16.25
C ILE A 86 -12.34 -10.55 -15.15
N ASP A 87 -13.61 -10.56 -15.56
CA ASP A 87 -14.73 -10.65 -14.62
C ASP A 87 -14.94 -12.11 -14.14
N PRO A 88 -15.81 -12.35 -13.15
CA PRO A 88 -16.04 -13.69 -12.63
C PRO A 88 -16.61 -14.69 -13.66
N ASP A 89 -17.23 -14.21 -14.75
CA ASP A 89 -17.73 -15.05 -15.84
C ASP A 89 -16.62 -15.35 -16.87
N GLY A 90 -15.38 -14.87 -16.64
CA GLY A 90 -14.26 -15.02 -17.54
C GLY A 90 -14.27 -14.06 -18.74
N ARG A 91 -15.12 -13.01 -18.72
CA ARG A 91 -15.17 -12.00 -19.79
C ARG A 91 -14.03 -11.01 -19.62
N GLU A 92 -13.27 -10.80 -20.67
CA GLU A 92 -12.16 -9.88 -20.72
C GLU A 92 -12.63 -8.46 -21.08
N ARG A 93 -12.12 -7.48 -20.35
CA ARG A 93 -12.41 -6.06 -20.57
C ARG A 93 -11.14 -5.24 -20.41
N LEU A 94 -10.74 -4.55 -21.46
CA LEU A 94 -9.60 -3.65 -21.41
C LEU A 94 -10.02 -2.29 -20.83
N CYS A 95 -9.49 -1.97 -19.66
CA CYS A 95 -9.62 -0.65 -19.04
C CYS A 95 -8.50 0.26 -19.56
N ARG A 96 -8.83 1.31 -20.29
CA ARG A 96 -7.89 2.30 -20.82
C ARG A 96 -8.09 3.65 -20.16
N SER A 97 -6.99 4.28 -19.73
CA SER A 97 -7.01 5.60 -19.09
C SER A 97 -6.00 6.55 -19.71
N GLU A 98 -6.40 7.78 -19.95
CA GLU A 98 -5.51 8.85 -20.45
C GLU A 98 -4.36 9.15 -19.50
N ARG A 99 -4.61 9.04 -18.18
CA ARG A 99 -3.62 9.21 -17.11
C ARG A 99 -3.34 7.85 -16.44
N PRO A 100 -2.15 7.64 -15.89
CA PRO A 100 -1.86 6.39 -15.18
C PRO A 100 -2.92 6.09 -14.11
N LEU A 101 -3.42 4.85 -14.10
CA LEU A 101 -4.25 4.33 -13.01
C LEU A 101 -3.38 4.14 -11.76
N PHE A 102 -2.20 3.57 -11.95
CA PHE A 102 -1.17 3.40 -10.93
C PHE A 102 0.21 3.36 -11.60
N TYR A 103 1.24 3.54 -10.82
CA TYR A 103 2.61 3.26 -11.25
C TYR A 103 3.03 1.90 -10.75
N LEU A 104 3.53 1.07 -11.66
CA LEU A 104 4.16 -0.19 -11.34
C LEU A 104 5.54 0.11 -10.79
N LEU A 105 5.86 -0.42 -9.63
CA LEU A 105 7.17 -0.29 -9.00
C LEU A 105 7.60 -1.61 -8.36
N ARG A 106 8.90 -1.76 -8.13
CA ARG A 106 9.46 -2.93 -7.46
C ARG A 106 9.67 -2.65 -5.97
N ARG A 107 9.45 -3.68 -5.14
CA ARG A 107 9.70 -3.65 -3.71
C ARG A 107 10.91 -4.53 -3.35
N GLY A 108 11.61 -4.17 -2.29
CA GLY A 108 12.75 -4.95 -1.78
C GLY A 108 14.02 -4.13 -1.62
N GLY A 109 15.10 -4.79 -1.19
CA GLY A 109 16.41 -4.16 -0.96
C GLY A 109 17.32 -4.12 -2.18
N LEU A 110 16.80 -4.33 -3.41
CA LEU A 110 17.59 -4.28 -4.63
C LEU A 110 17.66 -2.85 -5.19
N PRO A 111 18.74 -2.49 -5.92
CA PRO A 111 18.83 -1.20 -6.59
C PRO A 111 17.62 -0.91 -7.48
N GLY A 112 17.17 0.34 -7.49
CA GLY A 112 16.01 0.80 -8.25
C GLY A 112 14.64 0.44 -7.64
N THR A 113 14.58 -0.23 -6.49
CA THR A 113 13.31 -0.44 -5.78
C THR A 113 12.90 0.80 -4.99
N LEU A 114 11.62 0.91 -4.64
CA LEU A 114 11.11 1.98 -3.77
C LEU A 114 11.84 2.01 -2.42
N ASP A 115 12.05 0.83 -1.83
CA ASP A 115 12.67 0.70 -0.49
C ASP A 115 14.14 1.19 -0.51
N ASP A 116 14.90 0.83 -1.57
CA ASP A 116 16.27 1.29 -1.78
C ASP A 116 16.34 2.81 -1.98
N ALA A 117 15.47 3.36 -2.83
CA ALA A 117 15.43 4.80 -3.09
C ALA A 117 15.12 5.61 -1.82
N LEU A 118 14.11 5.20 -1.06
CA LEU A 118 13.77 5.86 0.21
C LEU A 118 14.90 5.74 1.24
N GLN A 119 15.57 4.59 1.31
CA GLN A 119 16.74 4.41 2.17
C GLN A 119 17.86 5.37 1.79
N ARG A 120 18.22 5.46 0.52
CA ARG A 120 19.24 6.38 0.03
C ARG A 120 18.88 7.84 0.34
N GLN A 121 17.62 8.23 0.16
CA GLN A 121 17.14 9.59 0.46
C GLN A 121 17.22 9.91 1.96
N ALA A 122 16.85 8.98 2.82
CA ALA A 122 16.95 9.14 4.27
C ALA A 122 18.43 9.28 4.72
N LEU A 123 19.32 8.43 4.20
CA LEU A 123 20.76 8.48 4.52
C LEU A 123 21.40 9.79 4.07
N ARG A 124 21.05 10.33 2.89
CA ARG A 124 21.53 11.63 2.41
C ARG A 124 21.15 12.80 3.34
N ARG A 125 20.08 12.64 4.14
CA ARG A 125 19.62 13.61 5.14
C ARG A 125 20.22 13.39 6.53
N GLY A 126 21.22 12.51 6.66
CA GLY A 126 21.89 12.22 7.93
C GLY A 126 21.07 11.32 8.88
N VAL A 127 20.01 10.65 8.38
CA VAL A 127 19.28 9.67 9.16
C VAL A 127 20.17 8.49 9.52
N GLN A 128 20.20 8.11 10.81
CA GLN A 128 20.90 6.93 11.27
C GLN A 128 20.03 5.69 11.09
N LEU A 129 20.51 4.71 10.34
CA LEU A 129 19.81 3.44 10.14
C LEU A 129 20.48 2.33 10.97
N ARG A 130 19.71 1.69 11.85
CA ARG A 130 20.13 0.56 12.67
C ARG A 130 19.41 -0.70 12.21
N LEU A 131 20.12 -1.57 11.51
CA LEU A 131 19.62 -2.88 11.08
C LEU A 131 19.71 -3.90 12.22
N ARG A 132 18.92 -4.97 12.15
CA ARG A 132 18.78 -6.00 13.20
C ARG A 132 18.48 -5.38 14.57
N SER A 133 17.68 -4.33 14.56
CA SER A 133 17.40 -3.51 15.75
C SER A 133 15.90 -3.19 15.84
N THR A 134 15.43 -2.98 17.05
CA THR A 134 14.08 -2.46 17.31
C THR A 134 14.15 -1.35 18.35
N ALA A 135 13.28 -0.35 18.23
CA ALA A 135 13.16 0.73 19.20
C ALA A 135 12.11 0.40 20.26
N ASP A 136 12.43 0.65 21.52
CA ASP A 136 11.40 0.75 22.56
C ASP A 136 10.82 2.17 22.58
N LEU A 137 9.58 2.28 22.10
CA LEU A 137 8.88 3.55 22.00
C LEU A 137 8.00 3.85 23.23
N LYS A 138 7.92 2.96 24.21
CA LYS A 138 6.98 3.10 25.33
C LYS A 138 7.36 4.28 26.24
N GLN A 139 8.64 4.47 26.50
CA GLN A 139 9.12 5.52 27.40
C GLN A 139 9.44 6.83 26.66
N ALA A 140 10.16 6.73 25.53
CA ALA A 140 10.66 7.92 24.82
C ALA A 140 9.68 8.49 23.80
N GLY A 141 8.60 7.78 23.49
CA GLY A 141 7.76 8.10 22.34
C GLY A 141 8.46 7.81 21.02
N GLY A 142 7.85 8.21 19.91
CA GLY A 142 8.42 8.02 18.57
C GLY A 142 7.38 7.64 17.53
N ILE A 143 7.87 7.06 16.42
CA ILE A 143 7.03 6.68 15.28
C ILE A 143 7.07 5.16 15.10
N ASP A 144 5.90 4.53 15.17
CA ASP A 144 5.74 3.10 14.91
C ASP A 144 5.27 2.87 13.47
N ALA A 145 6.19 2.39 12.64
CA ALA A 145 5.97 1.99 11.26
C ALA A 145 6.35 0.51 11.02
N SER A 146 6.16 -0.35 12.03
CA SER A 146 6.62 -1.75 12.06
C SER A 146 5.84 -2.69 11.12
N GLY A 147 4.86 -2.18 10.38
CA GLY A 147 4.04 -2.98 9.46
C GLY A 147 2.75 -3.50 10.08
N PRO A 148 2.06 -4.46 9.43
CA PRO A 148 0.72 -4.87 9.81
C PRO A 148 0.67 -5.58 11.16
N ARG A 149 -0.41 -5.33 11.90
CA ARG A 149 -0.74 -5.95 13.18
C ARG A 149 -1.87 -6.95 13.00
N GLY A 150 -1.62 -8.02 12.28
CA GLY A 150 -2.61 -9.02 11.94
C GLY A 150 -2.66 -9.28 10.44
N ALA A 151 -3.44 -10.24 10.02
CA ALA A 151 -3.56 -10.69 8.64
C ALA A 151 -5.01 -10.59 8.17
N GLY A 152 -5.46 -9.39 7.82
CA GLY A 152 -6.76 -9.19 7.15
C GLY A 152 -6.69 -9.40 5.63
N ILE A 153 -5.48 -9.32 5.06
CA ILE A 153 -5.21 -9.52 3.65
C ILE A 153 -3.98 -10.41 3.53
N ILE A 154 -4.02 -11.43 2.68
CA ILE A 154 -2.86 -12.24 2.33
C ILE A 154 -2.65 -12.18 0.83
N ALA A 155 -1.47 -11.72 0.39
CA ALA A 155 -1.01 -11.85 -0.97
C ALA A 155 0.05 -12.95 -1.03
N LEU A 156 -0.10 -13.90 -1.96
CA LEU A 156 0.90 -14.93 -2.22
C LEU A 156 1.04 -15.15 -3.72
N GLY A 157 2.27 -15.43 -4.16
CA GLY A 157 2.53 -15.47 -5.58
C GLY A 157 3.93 -15.88 -5.96
N TYR A 158 4.31 -15.51 -7.17
CA TYR A 158 5.63 -15.74 -7.74
C TYR A 158 6.18 -14.45 -8.35
N VAL A 159 7.48 -14.24 -8.16
CA VAL A 159 8.30 -13.36 -8.99
C VAL A 159 9.14 -14.21 -9.92
N PHE A 160 9.30 -13.80 -11.18
CA PHE A 160 9.95 -14.63 -12.19
C PHE A 160 10.52 -13.78 -13.33
N ALA A 161 11.44 -14.37 -14.10
CA ALA A 161 11.85 -13.86 -15.39
C ALA A 161 10.86 -14.38 -16.48
N THR A 162 10.67 -13.60 -17.55
CA THR A 162 9.74 -13.95 -18.63
C THR A 162 10.10 -13.24 -19.93
N ASP A 163 9.75 -13.86 -21.04
CA ASP A 163 9.81 -13.32 -22.40
C ASP A 163 8.43 -12.77 -22.86
N MET A 164 7.44 -12.74 -21.97
CA MET A 164 6.14 -12.14 -22.27
C MET A 164 6.26 -10.63 -22.50
N ALA A 165 5.42 -10.11 -23.39
CA ALA A 165 5.28 -8.65 -23.55
C ALA A 165 4.81 -7.99 -22.25
N ASP A 166 5.21 -6.73 -22.03
CA ASP A 166 4.77 -5.93 -20.90
C ASP A 166 3.24 -5.86 -20.87
N GLY A 167 2.67 -5.98 -19.67
CA GLY A 167 1.23 -5.97 -19.50
C GLY A 167 0.79 -6.04 -18.04
N ALA A 168 -0.42 -5.55 -17.80
CA ALA A 168 -1.07 -5.61 -16.51
C ALA A 168 -2.42 -6.32 -16.65
N TYR A 169 -2.63 -7.34 -15.86
CA TYR A 169 -3.82 -8.20 -15.89
C TYR A 169 -4.34 -8.40 -14.47
N ALA A 170 -5.65 -8.35 -14.30
CA ALA A 170 -6.26 -8.73 -13.04
C ALA A 170 -7.57 -9.51 -13.29
N ALA A 171 -7.79 -10.54 -12.49
CA ALA A 171 -8.99 -11.35 -12.52
C ALA A 171 -9.70 -11.26 -11.17
N VAL A 172 -10.99 -10.97 -11.21
CA VAL A 172 -11.82 -10.85 -10.01
C VAL A 172 -12.72 -12.09 -9.94
N SER A 173 -12.37 -13.04 -9.08
CA SER A 173 -13.11 -14.29 -8.91
C SER A 173 -12.82 -14.90 -7.55
N ASP A 174 -13.87 -15.35 -6.84
CA ASP A 174 -13.71 -16.08 -5.59
C ASP A 174 -13.03 -17.45 -5.77
N GLU A 175 -12.99 -17.98 -6.98
CA GLU A 175 -12.27 -19.22 -7.30
C GLU A 175 -10.75 -19.02 -7.33
N LEU A 176 -10.29 -17.81 -7.69
CA LEU A 176 -8.88 -17.46 -7.79
C LEU A 176 -8.36 -16.76 -6.53
N ALA A 177 -9.25 -16.05 -5.84
CA ALA A 177 -8.91 -15.31 -4.62
C ALA A 177 -10.18 -15.02 -3.83
N CYS A 178 -10.37 -15.71 -2.70
CA CYS A 178 -11.55 -15.53 -1.85
C CYS A 178 -11.77 -14.07 -1.48
N ARG A 179 -12.89 -13.50 -1.91
CA ARG A 179 -13.29 -12.10 -1.72
C ARG A 179 -12.26 -11.10 -2.23
N GLY A 180 -11.35 -11.52 -3.11
CA GLY A 180 -10.21 -10.74 -3.54
C GLY A 180 -10.05 -10.68 -5.05
N TYR A 181 -8.82 -10.79 -5.50
CA TYR A 181 -8.47 -10.78 -6.92
C TYR A 181 -7.11 -11.44 -7.15
N ALA A 182 -6.93 -11.97 -8.35
CA ALA A 182 -5.63 -12.41 -8.84
C ALA A 182 -5.05 -11.38 -9.81
N TYR A 183 -3.74 -11.22 -9.86
CA TYR A 183 -3.10 -10.34 -10.83
C TYR A 183 -1.82 -10.94 -11.41
N LEU A 184 -1.53 -10.50 -12.62
CA LEU A 184 -0.27 -10.74 -13.32
C LEU A 184 0.23 -9.40 -13.85
N LEU A 185 1.44 -9.02 -13.43
CA LEU A 185 2.11 -7.79 -13.84
C LEU A 185 3.42 -8.18 -14.51
N VAL A 186 3.62 -7.77 -15.76
CA VAL A 186 4.83 -8.04 -16.54
C VAL A 186 5.43 -6.73 -17.00
N HIS A 187 6.71 -6.53 -16.75
CA HIS A 187 7.45 -5.37 -17.22
C HIS A 187 8.96 -5.64 -17.30
N GLY A 188 9.57 -5.28 -18.43
CA GLY A 188 11.01 -5.34 -18.62
C GLY A 188 11.60 -6.74 -18.40
N GLY A 189 10.95 -7.78 -18.94
CA GLY A 189 11.41 -9.16 -18.83
C GLY A 189 11.21 -9.81 -17.45
N ARG A 190 10.43 -9.18 -16.57
CA ARG A 190 10.12 -9.68 -15.23
C ARG A 190 8.61 -9.75 -15.02
N GLY A 191 8.16 -10.72 -14.24
CA GLY A 191 6.76 -10.88 -13.89
C GLY A 191 6.54 -11.05 -12.40
N THR A 192 5.37 -10.60 -11.97
CA THR A 192 4.81 -10.89 -10.65
C THR A 192 3.39 -11.38 -10.82
N LEU A 193 3.12 -12.58 -10.36
CA LEU A 193 1.78 -13.15 -10.29
C LEU A 193 1.40 -13.33 -8.84
N ALA A 194 0.19 -12.92 -8.46
CA ALA A 194 -0.29 -13.16 -7.11
C ALA A 194 -1.81 -13.38 -7.04
N SER A 195 -2.21 -14.13 -6.01
CA SER A 195 -3.56 -14.19 -5.48
C SER A 195 -3.62 -13.36 -4.20
N CYS A 196 -4.50 -12.35 -4.18
CA CYS A 196 -4.75 -11.46 -3.04
C CYS A 196 -6.05 -11.88 -2.36
N LEU A 197 -5.92 -12.53 -1.21
CA LEU A 197 -7.03 -13.12 -0.44
C LEU A 197 -7.48 -12.16 0.65
N PHE A 198 -8.79 -12.06 0.83
CA PHE A 198 -9.43 -11.36 1.96
C PHE A 198 -10.27 -12.33 2.82
N GLY A 199 -10.06 -13.61 2.63
CA GLY A 199 -10.67 -14.74 3.34
C GLY A 199 -10.13 -16.06 2.82
N GLY A 200 -10.59 -17.19 3.36
CA GLY A 200 -10.19 -18.51 2.89
C GLY A 200 -8.70 -18.81 3.01
N PHE A 201 -8.03 -18.23 3.99
CA PHE A 201 -6.55 -18.24 4.14
C PHE A 201 -5.95 -19.64 4.29
N GLN A 202 -6.72 -20.59 4.76
CA GLN A 202 -6.27 -21.99 4.90
C GLN A 202 -6.05 -22.65 3.55
N GLN A 203 -6.85 -22.30 2.54
CA GLN A 203 -6.78 -22.82 1.16
C GLN A 203 -5.87 -22.00 0.24
N ARG A 204 -4.99 -21.14 0.81
CA ARG A 204 -4.15 -20.21 0.02
C ARG A 204 -3.29 -20.88 -1.03
N ALA A 205 -2.83 -22.12 -0.80
CA ALA A 205 -2.02 -22.85 -1.78
C ALA A 205 -2.84 -23.28 -3.01
N GLU A 206 -4.09 -23.66 -2.80
CA GLU A 206 -5.01 -24.04 -3.88
C GLU A 206 -5.43 -22.82 -4.71
N TYR A 207 -5.68 -21.67 -4.08
CA TYR A 207 -5.93 -20.42 -4.79
C TYR A 207 -4.75 -20.04 -5.69
N LEU A 208 -3.52 -20.14 -5.17
CA LEU A 208 -2.33 -19.85 -5.98
C LEU A 208 -2.18 -20.82 -7.15
N ALA A 209 -2.41 -22.12 -6.97
CA ALA A 209 -2.34 -23.10 -8.03
C ALA A 209 -3.35 -22.77 -9.14
N ARG A 210 -4.62 -22.54 -8.76
CA ARG A 210 -5.68 -22.15 -9.72
C ARG A 210 -5.35 -20.83 -10.43
N CYS A 211 -4.75 -19.86 -9.73
CA CYS A 211 -4.30 -18.60 -10.30
C CYS A 211 -3.23 -18.80 -11.39
N VAL A 212 -2.24 -19.66 -11.14
CA VAL A 212 -1.21 -20.02 -12.13
C VAL A 212 -1.82 -20.66 -13.37
N ASP A 213 -2.69 -21.65 -13.19
CA ASP A 213 -3.33 -22.36 -14.30
C ASP A 213 -4.24 -21.45 -15.11
N PHE A 214 -4.98 -20.57 -14.43
CA PHE A 214 -5.82 -19.57 -15.07
C PHE A 214 -5.03 -18.65 -16.00
N PHE A 215 -3.94 -18.04 -15.52
CA PHE A 215 -3.14 -17.15 -16.35
C PHE A 215 -2.33 -17.88 -17.42
N ARG A 216 -1.97 -19.15 -17.22
CA ARG A 216 -1.40 -19.99 -18.28
C ARG A 216 -2.37 -20.17 -19.45
N GLN A 217 -3.62 -20.48 -19.15
CA GLN A 217 -4.65 -20.71 -20.16
C GLN A 217 -5.11 -19.42 -20.84
N ARG A 218 -5.23 -18.32 -20.08
CA ARG A 218 -5.83 -17.08 -20.58
C ARG A 218 -4.85 -16.17 -21.32
N VAL A 219 -3.63 -16.04 -20.81
CA VAL A 219 -2.66 -15.08 -21.37
C VAL A 219 -1.31 -15.71 -21.69
N GLY A 220 -1.24 -17.04 -21.68
CA GLY A 220 0.00 -17.76 -22.03
C GLY A 220 1.13 -17.50 -21.03
N LEU A 221 0.85 -17.47 -19.73
CA LEU A 221 1.84 -17.22 -18.69
C LEU A 221 3.06 -18.12 -18.84
N ARG A 222 4.24 -17.53 -18.97
CA ARG A 222 5.55 -18.18 -18.98
C ARG A 222 6.40 -17.67 -17.84
N MET A 223 6.86 -18.56 -16.99
CA MET A 223 7.68 -18.25 -15.82
C MET A 223 9.01 -18.99 -15.89
N GLN A 224 10.11 -18.25 -15.78
CA GLN A 224 11.48 -18.78 -15.64
C GLN A 224 12.01 -18.34 -14.27
N ASP A 225 12.78 -19.19 -13.60
CA ASP A 225 13.39 -18.93 -12.29
C ASP A 225 12.39 -18.41 -11.23
N ALA A 226 11.20 -18.99 -11.23
CA ALA A 226 10.09 -18.55 -10.39
C ALA A 226 10.41 -18.74 -8.90
N ARG A 227 10.31 -17.66 -8.12
CA ARG A 227 10.48 -17.65 -6.66
C ARG A 227 9.16 -17.31 -5.98
N ARG A 228 8.77 -18.10 -5.00
CA ARG A 228 7.57 -17.81 -4.21
C ARG A 228 7.79 -16.60 -3.33
N PHE A 229 6.75 -15.80 -3.18
CA PHE A 229 6.67 -14.74 -2.18
C PHE A 229 5.34 -14.77 -1.47
N GLY A 230 5.26 -14.09 -0.33
CA GLY A 230 4.02 -13.87 0.38
C GLY A 230 4.11 -12.64 1.26
N GLY A 231 2.96 -12.01 1.45
CA GLY A 231 2.83 -10.83 2.28
C GLY A 231 1.49 -10.84 3.01
N VAL A 232 1.47 -10.20 4.16
CA VAL A 232 0.25 -9.93 4.90
C VAL A 232 0.01 -8.43 4.93
N GLY A 233 -1.24 -8.03 4.91
CA GLY A 233 -1.69 -6.66 5.06
C GLY A 233 -2.85 -6.58 6.06
N ALA A 234 -3.06 -5.40 6.61
CA ALA A 234 -4.17 -5.15 7.52
C ALA A 234 -4.77 -3.78 7.23
N ALA A 235 -5.89 -3.78 6.54
CA ALA A 235 -6.68 -2.57 6.36
C ALA A 235 -7.56 -2.37 7.59
N GLN A 236 -7.46 -1.18 8.20
CA GLN A 236 -8.30 -0.76 9.32
C GLN A 236 -8.68 0.71 9.14
N SER A 237 -9.71 1.14 9.83
CA SER A 237 -10.08 2.56 9.93
C SER A 237 -10.05 2.96 11.40
N PRO A 238 -8.87 3.23 11.96
CA PRO A 238 -8.75 3.51 13.39
C PRO A 238 -9.38 4.85 13.73
N ALA A 239 -9.94 4.98 14.93
CA ALA A 239 -10.38 6.26 15.47
C ALA A 239 -9.18 7.19 15.77
N SER A 240 -8.05 6.61 16.16
CA SER A 240 -6.79 7.31 16.40
C SER A 240 -5.60 6.45 15.98
N ALA A 241 -4.63 7.08 15.34
CA ALA A 241 -3.33 6.48 15.03
C ALA A 241 -2.27 6.91 16.07
N ARG A 242 -2.67 7.53 17.16
CA ARG A 242 -1.82 7.94 18.28
C ARG A 242 -2.08 7.05 19.51
N CYS A 243 -0.99 6.68 20.18
CA CYS A 243 -1.05 5.96 21.46
C CYS A 243 -0.05 6.60 22.43
N GLY A 244 -0.54 7.51 23.29
CA GLY A 244 0.33 8.33 24.12
C GLY A 244 1.26 9.20 23.27
N ALA A 245 2.57 9.05 23.49
CA ALA A 245 3.62 9.73 22.73
C ALA A 245 4.06 8.98 21.45
N VAL A 246 3.40 7.88 21.07
CA VAL A 246 3.72 7.10 19.88
C VAL A 246 2.75 7.42 18.77
N LEU A 247 3.27 7.82 17.61
CA LEU A 247 2.52 7.98 16.35
C LEU A 247 2.67 6.73 15.50
N ARG A 248 1.55 6.12 15.09
CA ARG A 248 1.54 4.96 14.19
C ARG A 248 1.38 5.42 12.76
N ALA A 249 2.16 4.85 11.84
CA ALA A 249 2.12 5.19 10.41
C ALA A 249 2.05 3.94 9.53
N GLY A 250 1.47 4.07 8.34
CA GLY A 250 1.29 2.97 7.39
C GLY A 250 0.43 1.84 7.95
N GLU A 251 0.79 0.61 7.64
CA GLU A 251 0.07 -0.59 8.07
C GLU A 251 0.09 -0.80 9.60
N ALA A 252 1.05 -0.21 10.34
CA ALA A 252 1.05 -0.23 11.80
C ALA A 252 -0.15 0.53 12.40
N ALA A 253 -0.69 1.51 11.66
CA ALA A 253 -1.93 2.19 11.95
C ALA A 253 -3.15 1.59 11.23
N GLY A 254 -2.96 0.57 10.38
CA GLY A 254 -4.00 0.01 9.53
C GLY A 254 -4.30 0.85 8.28
N PHE A 255 -3.44 1.79 7.92
CA PHE A 255 -3.63 2.65 6.75
C PHE A 255 -3.34 1.92 5.45
N GLN A 256 -4.33 1.21 4.97
CA GLN A 256 -4.34 0.46 3.72
C GLN A 256 -5.73 0.51 3.10
N ASP A 257 -5.82 0.55 1.78
CA ASP A 257 -7.08 0.44 1.07
C ASP A 257 -7.76 -0.90 1.37
N ALA A 258 -8.95 -0.85 1.96
CA ALA A 258 -9.69 -2.03 2.34
C ALA A 258 -10.25 -2.79 1.12
N LEU A 259 -10.43 -2.12 -0.04
CA LEU A 259 -11.06 -2.75 -1.21
C LEU A 259 -10.06 -3.61 -1.99
N PHE A 260 -8.90 -3.07 -2.33
CA PHE A 260 -7.89 -3.74 -3.16
C PHE A 260 -6.52 -3.87 -2.52
N GLY A 261 -6.34 -3.43 -1.27
CA GLY A 261 -5.10 -3.60 -0.54
C GLY A 261 -3.97 -2.65 -0.94
N PHE A 262 -4.21 -1.59 -1.72
CA PHE A 262 -3.20 -0.58 -2.01
C PHE A 262 -2.81 0.18 -0.74
N GLY A 263 -1.52 0.18 -0.39
CA GLY A 263 -1.06 0.76 0.88
C GLY A 263 0.11 1.73 0.76
N ILE A 264 0.85 1.70 -0.35
CA ILE A 264 2.12 2.44 -0.50
C ILE A 264 1.90 3.94 -0.34
N ARG A 265 0.92 4.52 -1.03
CA ARG A 265 0.62 5.95 -0.95
C ARG A 265 0.22 6.36 0.47
N TYR A 266 -0.64 5.60 1.13
CA TYR A 266 -1.03 5.87 2.53
C TYR A 266 0.15 5.74 3.49
N ALA A 267 1.05 4.79 3.25
CA ALA A 267 2.27 4.62 4.03
C ALA A 267 3.17 5.87 3.94
N LEU A 268 3.42 6.36 2.72
CA LEU A 268 4.26 7.54 2.48
C LEU A 268 3.62 8.81 3.07
N LEU A 269 2.31 9.04 2.84
CA LEU A 269 1.58 10.18 3.39
C LEU A 269 1.57 10.19 4.92
N SER A 270 1.18 9.07 5.53
CA SER A 270 1.09 8.99 6.99
C SER A 270 2.45 9.06 7.66
N GLY A 271 3.48 8.46 7.04
CA GLY A 271 4.86 8.58 7.50
C GLY A 271 5.31 10.02 7.51
N HIS A 272 5.16 10.73 6.40
CA HIS A 272 5.49 12.16 6.30
C HIS A 272 4.78 12.99 7.37
N LEU A 273 3.46 12.81 7.54
CA LEU A 273 2.69 13.53 8.57
C LEU A 273 3.18 13.20 9.99
N ALA A 274 3.46 11.93 10.29
CA ALA A 274 3.98 11.52 11.59
C ALA A 274 5.36 12.12 11.87
N GLY A 275 6.28 12.08 10.89
CA GLY A 275 7.62 12.66 11.00
C GLY A 275 7.58 14.14 11.32
N ARG A 276 6.83 14.90 10.55
CA ARG A 276 6.64 16.34 10.78
C ARG A 276 6.00 16.66 12.12
N SER A 277 4.93 15.95 12.47
CA SER A 277 4.21 16.17 13.72
C SER A 277 5.08 15.89 14.93
N PHE A 278 5.87 14.81 14.89
CA PHE A 278 6.77 14.44 15.97
C PHE A 278 7.93 15.44 16.11
N ALA A 279 8.63 15.74 15.01
CA ALA A 279 9.78 16.65 14.99
C ALA A 279 9.42 18.09 15.42
N SER A 280 8.17 18.53 15.13
CA SER A 280 7.71 19.87 15.53
C SER A 280 7.01 19.91 16.89
N GLY A 281 7.00 18.81 17.67
CA GLY A 281 6.32 18.75 18.97
C GLY A 281 4.79 18.79 18.90
N ARG A 282 4.20 18.64 17.69
CA ARG A 282 2.74 18.73 17.45
C ARG A 282 2.06 17.37 17.31
N CYS A 283 2.48 16.38 18.10
CA CYS A 283 1.91 15.02 18.05
C CYS A 283 0.37 15.00 18.24
N GLY A 284 -0.18 15.96 18.98
CA GLY A 284 -1.62 16.08 19.19
C GLY A 284 -2.43 16.39 17.93
N GLU A 285 -1.80 16.97 16.91
CA GLU A 285 -2.45 17.34 15.65
C GLU A 285 -2.46 16.19 14.62
N TYR A 286 -1.69 15.12 14.82
CA TYR A 286 -1.48 14.05 13.84
C TYR A 286 -2.79 13.40 13.39
N ASP A 287 -3.68 13.08 14.33
CA ASP A 287 -4.97 12.48 13.99
C ASP A 287 -5.82 13.42 13.12
N ALA A 288 -5.90 14.69 13.46
CA ALA A 288 -6.62 15.68 12.65
C ALA A 288 -6.01 15.84 11.25
N GLN A 289 -4.69 15.74 11.12
CA GLN A 289 -3.99 15.88 9.84
C GLN A 289 -4.28 14.70 8.89
N TRP A 290 -4.13 13.45 9.35
CA TRP A 290 -4.38 12.30 8.50
C TRP A 290 -5.88 12.13 8.19
N HIS A 291 -6.77 12.40 9.15
CA HIS A 291 -8.21 12.40 8.89
C HIS A 291 -8.58 13.37 7.76
N ARG A 292 -8.07 14.59 7.79
CA ARG A 292 -8.31 15.61 6.76
C ARG A 292 -7.72 15.20 5.41
N ARG A 293 -6.52 14.58 5.39
CA ARG A 293 -5.79 14.28 4.17
C ARG A 293 -6.35 13.08 3.43
N PHE A 294 -6.65 11.98 4.14
CA PHE A 294 -7.08 10.72 3.51
C PHE A 294 -8.09 9.89 4.33
N GLY A 295 -8.48 10.32 5.52
CA GLY A 295 -9.41 9.56 6.37
C GLY A 295 -10.74 9.24 5.69
N GLY A 296 -11.32 10.21 4.96
CA GLY A 296 -12.55 9.98 4.21
C GLY A 296 -12.42 8.95 3.08
N MET A 297 -11.22 8.80 2.50
CA MET A 297 -10.94 7.77 1.48
C MET A 297 -10.86 6.38 2.11
N LEU A 298 -10.25 6.24 3.28
CA LEU A 298 -10.23 4.97 4.02
C LEU A 298 -11.64 4.53 4.40
N HIS A 299 -12.48 5.44 4.90
CA HIS A 299 -13.89 5.15 5.19
C HIS A 299 -14.65 4.71 3.94
N SER A 300 -14.41 5.39 2.80
CA SER A 300 -15.03 5.02 1.53
C SER A 300 -14.56 3.65 1.04
N ALA A 301 -13.27 3.32 1.19
CA ALA A 301 -12.73 2.02 0.85
C ALA A 301 -13.37 0.90 1.68
N TRP A 302 -13.55 1.12 2.99
CA TRP A 302 -14.25 0.20 3.88
C TRP A 302 -15.72 0.00 3.48
N PHE A 303 -16.44 1.07 3.20
CA PHE A 303 -17.82 0.99 2.74
C PHE A 303 -17.92 0.24 1.41
N ASN A 304 -17.06 0.59 0.44
CA ASN A 304 -17.01 -0.08 -0.85
C ASN A 304 -16.65 -1.58 -0.69
N ARG A 305 -15.77 -1.91 0.24
CA ARG A 305 -15.42 -3.29 0.59
C ARG A 305 -16.63 -4.09 1.06
N ARG A 306 -17.45 -3.55 1.96
CA ARG A 306 -18.66 -4.21 2.45
C ARG A 306 -19.68 -4.43 1.33
N LEU A 307 -19.86 -3.45 0.44
CA LEU A 307 -20.73 -3.63 -0.72
C LEU A 307 -20.18 -4.69 -1.69
N TYR A 308 -18.88 -4.70 -1.89
CA TYR A 308 -18.20 -5.68 -2.73
C TYR A 308 -18.38 -7.11 -2.20
N GLU A 309 -18.21 -7.32 -0.90
CA GLU A 309 -18.40 -8.61 -0.25
C GLU A 309 -19.87 -9.05 -0.22
N TRP A 310 -20.77 -8.13 0.11
CA TRP A 310 -22.20 -8.42 0.16
C TRP A 310 -22.79 -8.76 -1.21
N GLY A 311 -22.39 -8.03 -2.24
CA GLY A 311 -22.85 -8.24 -3.60
C GLY A 311 -22.17 -9.40 -4.32
N GLY A 312 -21.01 -9.87 -3.81
CA GLY A 312 -20.28 -11.02 -4.35
C GLY A 312 -20.09 -10.95 -5.87
N HIS A 313 -20.40 -12.02 -6.56
CA HIS A 313 -20.28 -12.16 -8.00
C HIS A 313 -20.91 -10.99 -8.80
N TRP A 314 -22.08 -10.49 -8.38
CA TRP A 314 -22.73 -9.37 -9.05
C TRP A 314 -21.96 -8.05 -8.88
N ALA A 315 -21.45 -7.78 -7.68
CA ALA A 315 -20.66 -6.59 -7.41
C ALA A 315 -19.34 -6.63 -8.18
N TYR A 316 -18.70 -7.80 -8.29
CA TYR A 316 -17.45 -8.01 -9.05
C TYR A 316 -17.67 -7.70 -10.53
N ARG A 317 -18.71 -8.26 -11.14
CA ARG A 317 -19.10 -7.99 -12.53
C ARG A 317 -19.41 -6.52 -12.77
N TYR A 318 -20.22 -5.94 -11.90
CA TYR A 318 -20.60 -4.53 -12.00
C TYR A 318 -19.37 -3.63 -11.96
N LEU A 319 -18.46 -3.88 -11.02
CA LEU A 319 -17.23 -3.08 -10.87
C LEU A 319 -16.36 -3.16 -12.12
N VAL A 320 -16.08 -4.35 -12.63
CA VAL A 320 -15.29 -4.56 -13.87
C VAL A 320 -15.98 -3.91 -15.06
N TRP A 321 -17.27 -4.17 -15.24
CA TRP A 321 -18.05 -3.56 -16.32
C TRP A 321 -18.02 -2.03 -16.23
N ARG A 322 -18.19 -1.50 -15.04
CA ARG A 322 -18.31 -0.04 -14.85
C ARG A 322 -16.99 0.67 -15.04
N VAL A 323 -15.89 0.17 -14.49
CA VAL A 323 -14.59 0.83 -14.61
C VAL A 323 -14.05 0.79 -16.05
N CYS A 324 -14.28 -0.32 -16.77
CA CYS A 324 -13.87 -0.44 -18.16
C CYS A 324 -14.81 0.27 -19.15
N GLY A 325 -16.08 0.45 -18.80
CA GLY A 325 -17.09 1.06 -19.66
C GLY A 325 -17.14 2.60 -19.64
N VAL A 326 -16.38 3.25 -18.75
CA VAL A 326 -16.36 4.72 -18.67
C VAL A 326 -15.21 5.31 -19.48
N ARG A 327 -15.45 6.47 -20.08
CA ARG A 327 -14.43 7.19 -20.87
C ARG A 327 -13.22 7.64 -20.03
N ARG A 328 -13.40 7.86 -18.72
CA ARG A 328 -12.36 8.34 -17.79
C ARG A 328 -12.33 7.48 -16.52
N PRO A 329 -11.74 6.27 -16.56
CA PRO A 329 -11.75 5.34 -15.44
C PRO A 329 -11.13 5.91 -14.16
N ARG A 330 -9.99 6.62 -14.26
CA ARG A 330 -9.34 7.25 -13.12
C ARG A 330 -10.28 8.25 -12.42
N ARG A 331 -10.99 9.07 -13.17
CA ARG A 331 -11.94 10.05 -12.62
C ARG A 331 -13.15 9.37 -11.96
N TRP A 332 -13.59 8.26 -12.53
CA TRP A 332 -14.65 7.46 -11.93
C TRP A 332 -14.16 6.82 -10.61
N LEU A 333 -12.98 6.22 -10.59
CA LEU A 333 -12.37 5.67 -9.37
C LEU A 333 -12.19 6.76 -8.31
N GLN A 334 -11.73 7.95 -8.68
CA GLN A 334 -11.60 9.08 -7.77
C GLN A 334 -12.93 9.43 -7.07
N ARG A 335 -14.03 9.42 -7.81
CA ARG A 335 -15.38 9.63 -7.23
C ARG A 335 -15.84 8.44 -6.41
N PHE A 336 -15.55 7.23 -6.86
CA PHE A 336 -15.89 6.00 -6.18
C PHE A 336 -15.20 5.88 -4.82
N TYR A 337 -13.96 6.33 -4.69
CA TYR A 337 -13.22 6.45 -3.44
C TYR A 337 -13.47 7.79 -2.71
N GLY A 338 -14.11 8.73 -3.36
CA GLY A 338 -14.39 10.04 -2.78
C GLY A 338 -15.20 9.94 -1.48
N PRO A 339 -14.87 10.77 -0.48
CA PRO A 339 -15.63 10.81 0.76
C PRO A 339 -17.05 11.30 0.51
N SER A 340 -18.02 10.70 1.20
CA SER A 340 -19.40 11.17 1.25
C SER A 340 -19.94 10.96 2.67
N TRP A 341 -20.91 11.79 3.06
CA TRP A 341 -21.46 11.73 4.41
C TRP A 341 -22.04 10.35 4.75
N TYR A 342 -22.76 9.70 3.83
CA TYR A 342 -23.34 8.39 4.04
C TYR A 342 -22.30 7.26 4.16
N LYS A 343 -21.21 7.32 3.38
CA LYS A 343 -20.11 6.36 3.48
C LYS A 343 -19.38 6.47 4.82
N SER A 344 -19.14 7.70 5.27
CA SER A 344 -18.49 7.95 6.57
C SER A 344 -19.36 7.50 7.74
N SER A 345 -20.67 7.73 7.68
CA SER A 345 -21.61 7.29 8.71
C SER A 345 -21.74 5.77 8.75
N ALA A 346 -21.90 5.12 7.58
CA ALA A 346 -21.96 3.67 7.48
C ALA A 346 -20.66 2.99 7.93
N ALA A 347 -19.49 3.54 7.59
CA ALA A 347 -18.21 2.99 8.03
C ALA A 347 -18.03 3.05 9.55
N ARG A 348 -18.51 4.10 10.22
CA ARG A 348 -18.50 4.20 11.69
C ARG A 348 -19.41 3.16 12.34
N LEU A 349 -20.61 2.95 11.80
CA LEU A 349 -21.55 1.97 12.31
C LEU A 349 -21.06 0.52 12.10
N LEU A 350 -20.46 0.22 10.96
CA LEU A 350 -19.95 -1.10 10.61
C LEU A 350 -18.57 -1.40 11.21
N GLY A 351 -17.76 -0.38 11.49
CA GLY A 351 -16.44 -0.52 12.11
C GLY A 351 -16.47 -0.76 13.61
N SER A 352 -17.58 -0.43 14.29
CA SER A 352 -17.77 -0.68 15.71
C SER A 352 -18.10 -2.16 16.05
N THR A 353 -18.37 -3.00 15.05
CA THR A 353 -18.71 -4.43 15.24
C THR A 353 -17.54 -5.39 14.96
N GLY A 354 -16.34 -4.90 14.64
CA GLY A 354 -15.15 -5.70 14.29
C GLY A 354 -14.14 -5.90 15.43
N GLY A 355 -14.51 -5.71 16.67
CA GLY A 355 -13.63 -5.74 17.85
C GLY A 355 -13.74 -6.97 18.74
N GLU A 356 -14.30 -8.08 18.26
CA GLU A 356 -14.28 -9.40 18.96
C GLU A 356 -14.35 -10.52 17.93
N GLN A 357 -13.19 -11.10 17.59
CA GLN A 357 -12.97 -12.52 17.33
C GLN A 357 -11.48 -12.77 17.07
#